data_f355f5dd6b6369716df6c7605d9afccf
#
_entry.id   f355f5dd6b6369716df6c7605d9afccf
#
_cell.length_a   1.000
_cell.length_b   1.000
_cell.length_c   1.000
_cell.angle_alpha   90.00
_cell.angle_beta   90.00
_cell.angle_gamma   90.00
#
_symmetry.space_group_name_H-M   'P 1'
#
loop_
_entity.id
_entity.type
_entity.pdbx_description
1 polymer ?
#
loop_
_entity_poly.entity_id
_entity_poly.type
_entity_poly.pdbx_seq_one_letter_code
_entity_poly.pdbx_strand_id
1 'polypeptide(L)'
;HGDASQQYDSIFGRLLTLPDDTLVFPGHDYKGDSVSTIAEERAFNPRLQVESKEEYVELMNNLNLPNPKMMDQAVPANMKIGFHQDELRERGWSMTCEEAIRRLGEPGLLLVDLRDDGERERHGEIPGAVHASYLELDQHVAPGGLLHELAVSTGKQLVFYCAYGERSAMAVEAAQGAGITGACHIEGGLERWKKLHGPLAK
;
A
#
# COMPACT_ATOMS: atom_id res chain seq x y z
N HIS A 1 -9.65 3.97 14.25
CA HIS A 1 -10.30 3.05 15.21
C HIS A 1 -11.42 2.32 14.49
N GLY A 2 -11.54 1.00 14.71
CA GLY A 2 -12.70 0.24 14.24
C GLY A 2 -13.97 0.71 14.94
N ASP A 3 -15.11 0.62 14.24
CA ASP A 3 -16.43 0.98 14.75
C ASP A 3 -17.30 -0.28 14.81
N ALA A 4 -17.63 -0.75 16.01
CA ALA A 4 -18.43 -1.96 16.23
C ALA A 4 -19.86 -1.82 15.65
N SER A 5 -20.41 -0.59 15.61
CA SER A 5 -21.72 -0.33 15.02
C SER A 5 -21.71 -0.51 13.50
N GLN A 6 -20.68 0.03 12.81
CA GLN A 6 -20.50 -0.17 11.36
C GLN A 6 -20.16 -1.64 11.03
N GLN A 7 -19.42 -2.30 11.91
CA GLN A 7 -19.11 -3.73 11.77
C GLN A 7 -20.38 -4.57 11.81
N TYR A 8 -21.28 -4.30 12.76
CA TYR A 8 -22.59 -4.95 12.83
C TYR A 8 -23.36 -4.79 11.50
N ASP A 9 -23.50 -3.55 11.02
CA ASP A 9 -24.23 -3.28 9.77
C ASP A 9 -23.62 -4.02 8.57
N SER A 10 -22.30 -4.14 8.53
CA SER A 10 -21.60 -4.87 7.46
C SER A 10 -21.82 -6.39 7.56
N ILE A 11 -21.75 -6.95 8.76
CA ILE A 11 -21.90 -8.39 8.98
C ILE A 11 -23.36 -8.80 8.79
N PHE A 12 -24.27 -8.22 9.55
CA PHE A 12 -25.69 -8.64 9.56
C PHE A 12 -26.44 -8.16 8.33
N GLY A 13 -26.13 -6.96 7.82
CA GLY A 13 -26.81 -6.38 6.68
C GLY A 13 -26.27 -6.80 5.31
N ARG A 14 -25.05 -7.34 5.24
CA ARG A 14 -24.43 -7.74 3.97
C ARG A 14 -23.90 -9.17 3.96
N LEU A 15 -23.03 -9.54 4.89
CA LEU A 15 -22.36 -10.85 4.84
C LEU A 15 -23.32 -11.97 5.17
N LEU A 16 -24.09 -11.87 6.25
CA LEU A 16 -25.03 -12.90 6.66
C LEU A 16 -26.29 -12.97 5.78
N THR A 17 -26.46 -12.10 4.80
CA THR A 17 -27.51 -12.19 3.78
C THR A 17 -27.11 -13.01 2.56
N LEU A 18 -25.85 -13.43 2.48
CA LEU A 18 -25.38 -14.34 1.44
C LEU A 18 -26.01 -15.74 1.58
N PRO A 19 -26.04 -16.56 0.51
CA PRO A 19 -26.51 -17.94 0.56
C PRO A 19 -25.81 -18.74 1.66
N ASP A 20 -26.53 -19.66 2.27
CA ASP A 20 -26.07 -20.45 3.42
C ASP A 20 -24.81 -21.28 3.14
N ASP A 21 -24.63 -21.75 1.91
CA ASP A 21 -23.50 -22.52 1.41
C ASP A 21 -22.29 -21.68 0.97
N THR A 22 -22.38 -20.35 1.08
CA THR A 22 -21.25 -19.46 0.75
C THR A 22 -20.09 -19.74 1.71
N LEU A 23 -18.92 -20.05 1.15
CA LEU A 23 -17.71 -20.34 1.92
C LEU A 23 -17.11 -19.06 2.52
N VAL A 24 -16.72 -19.16 3.79
CA VAL A 24 -16.04 -18.11 4.53
C VAL A 24 -14.61 -18.58 4.83
N PHE A 25 -13.63 -17.86 4.31
CA PHE A 25 -12.22 -18.10 4.58
C PHE A 25 -11.72 -17.05 5.58
N PRO A 26 -11.37 -17.43 6.81
CA PRO A 26 -10.87 -16.49 7.80
C PRO A 26 -9.47 -15.98 7.39
N GLY A 27 -9.19 -14.70 7.59
CA GLY A 27 -7.85 -14.15 7.41
C GLY A 27 -6.86 -14.69 8.44
N HIS A 28 -7.33 -14.92 9.66
CA HIS A 28 -6.59 -15.58 10.74
C HIS A 28 -7.54 -16.47 11.52
N ASP A 29 -7.17 -17.74 11.68
CA ASP A 29 -7.78 -18.63 12.65
C ASP A 29 -6.73 -19.19 13.60
N TYR A 30 -7.03 -19.14 14.89
CA TYR A 30 -6.14 -19.62 15.97
C TYR A 30 -6.52 -21.01 16.48
N LYS A 31 -7.57 -21.62 15.93
CA LYS A 31 -8.08 -22.94 16.33
C LYS A 31 -7.84 -24.02 15.28
N GLY A 32 -7.43 -23.64 14.07
CA GLY A 32 -7.14 -24.56 12.99
C GLY A 32 -8.27 -24.70 11.96
N ASP A 33 -9.32 -23.90 12.07
CA ASP A 33 -10.43 -23.88 11.12
C ASP A 33 -10.03 -23.07 9.89
N SER A 34 -9.87 -23.71 8.74
CA SER A 34 -9.43 -23.07 7.52
C SER A 34 -10.58 -22.52 6.66
N VAL A 35 -11.80 -22.99 6.88
CA VAL A 35 -13.00 -22.61 6.14
C VAL A 35 -14.25 -22.90 6.95
N SER A 36 -15.26 -22.04 6.83
CA SER A 36 -16.63 -22.24 7.33
C SER A 36 -17.64 -21.85 6.24
N THR A 37 -18.92 -21.86 6.58
CA THR A 37 -20.00 -21.37 5.72
C THR A 37 -20.80 -20.27 6.41
N ILE A 38 -21.57 -19.50 5.64
CA ILE A 38 -22.48 -18.49 6.23
C ILE A 38 -23.46 -19.11 7.20
N ALA A 39 -23.97 -20.32 6.90
CA ALA A 39 -24.86 -21.05 7.81
C ALA A 39 -24.15 -21.39 9.13
N GLU A 40 -22.92 -21.89 9.07
CA GLU A 40 -22.12 -22.23 10.27
C GLU A 40 -21.78 -21.00 11.09
N GLU A 41 -21.35 -19.92 10.45
CA GLU A 41 -21.09 -18.66 11.13
C GLU A 41 -22.33 -18.12 11.86
N ARG A 42 -23.48 -18.16 11.19
CA ARG A 42 -24.75 -17.73 11.78
C ARG A 42 -25.16 -18.61 12.96
N ALA A 43 -24.94 -19.93 12.88
CA ALA A 43 -25.38 -20.88 13.89
C ALA A 43 -24.43 -20.99 15.10
N PHE A 44 -23.11 -20.87 14.86
CA PHE A 44 -22.11 -21.29 15.85
C PHE A 44 -21.10 -20.20 16.23
N ASN A 45 -21.03 -19.09 15.53
CA ASN A 45 -20.10 -18.02 15.91
C ASN A 45 -20.63 -17.30 17.17
N PRO A 46 -19.92 -17.39 18.32
CA PRO A 46 -20.43 -16.82 19.58
C PRO A 46 -20.66 -15.29 19.54
N ARG A 47 -19.94 -14.60 18.66
CA ARG A 47 -20.07 -13.14 18.51
C ARG A 47 -21.28 -12.73 17.67
N LEU A 48 -21.89 -13.68 16.98
CA LEU A 48 -23.08 -13.44 16.17
C LEU A 48 -24.37 -13.91 16.86
N GLN A 49 -24.26 -14.51 18.08
CA GLN A 49 -25.39 -14.93 18.90
C GLN A 49 -25.87 -13.75 19.78
N VAL A 50 -26.31 -12.68 19.13
CA VAL A 50 -26.79 -11.46 19.78
C VAL A 50 -28.21 -11.14 19.28
N GLU A 51 -29.03 -10.56 20.15
CA GLU A 51 -30.42 -10.23 19.83
C GLU A 51 -30.58 -8.81 19.25
N SER A 52 -29.56 -7.95 19.46
CA SER A 52 -29.60 -6.56 18.99
C SER A 52 -28.22 -6.03 18.58
N LYS A 53 -28.24 -4.90 17.87
CA LYS A 53 -27.04 -4.18 17.51
C LYS A 53 -26.32 -3.60 18.75
N GLU A 54 -27.10 -3.15 19.73
CA GLU A 54 -26.59 -2.60 20.97
C GLU A 54 -25.83 -3.66 21.76
N GLU A 55 -26.36 -4.87 21.85
CA GLU A 55 -25.70 -6.01 22.49
C GLU A 55 -24.40 -6.38 21.77
N TYR A 56 -24.40 -6.39 20.44
CA TYR A 56 -23.20 -6.65 19.66
C TYR A 56 -22.11 -5.59 19.94
N VAL A 57 -22.50 -4.32 19.95
CA VAL A 57 -21.56 -3.20 20.22
C VAL A 57 -20.98 -3.31 21.62
N GLU A 58 -21.81 -3.62 22.62
CA GLU A 58 -21.37 -3.83 24.00
C GLU A 58 -20.39 -5.01 24.08
N LEU A 59 -20.75 -6.15 23.50
CA LEU A 59 -19.90 -7.35 23.44
C LEU A 59 -18.55 -7.05 22.81
N MET A 60 -18.53 -6.38 21.66
CA MET A 60 -17.30 -6.10 20.92
C MET A 60 -16.40 -5.07 21.63
N ASN A 61 -16.99 -4.10 22.32
CA ASN A 61 -16.23 -3.10 23.07
C ASN A 61 -15.63 -3.67 24.37
N ASN A 62 -16.18 -4.77 24.89
CA ASN A 62 -15.77 -5.42 26.14
C ASN A 62 -14.92 -6.68 25.95
N LEU A 63 -14.40 -6.95 24.74
CA LEU A 63 -13.58 -8.14 24.47
C LEU A 63 -12.28 -8.19 25.28
N ASN A 64 -11.79 -7.04 25.76
CA ASN A 64 -10.56 -6.89 26.56
C ASN A 64 -9.37 -7.67 26.01
N LEU A 65 -9.26 -7.73 24.68
CA LEU A 65 -8.15 -8.41 24.01
C LEU A 65 -6.88 -7.59 24.18
N PRO A 66 -5.72 -8.21 24.49
CA PRO A 66 -4.46 -7.48 24.54
C PRO A 66 -4.16 -6.91 23.15
N ASN A 67 -3.83 -5.64 23.08
CA ASN A 67 -3.40 -5.02 21.83
C ASN A 67 -2.12 -5.70 21.32
N PRO A 68 -2.01 -5.94 20.00
CA PRO A 68 -0.76 -6.34 19.40
C PRO A 68 0.37 -5.37 19.77
N LYS A 69 1.57 -5.92 19.96
CA LYS A 69 2.76 -5.08 20.17
C LYS A 69 2.87 -4.06 19.04
N MET A 70 3.21 -2.83 19.37
CA MET A 70 3.36 -1.70 18.43
C MET A 70 2.04 -1.16 17.82
N MET A 71 0.86 -1.60 18.26
CA MET A 71 -0.42 -1.09 17.76
C MET A 71 -0.53 0.44 17.89
N ASP A 72 -0.05 0.98 19.00
CA ASP A 72 -0.07 2.43 19.29
C ASP A 72 0.81 3.24 18.30
N GLN A 73 1.77 2.60 17.67
CA GLN A 73 2.63 3.20 16.64
C GLN A 73 2.11 2.88 15.23
N ALA A 74 1.71 1.63 14.99
CA ALA A 74 1.28 1.17 13.68
C ALA A 74 -0.03 1.82 13.22
N VAL A 75 -1.03 1.95 14.10
CA VAL A 75 -2.32 2.54 13.71
C VAL A 75 -2.18 4.02 13.32
N PRO A 76 -1.54 4.92 14.12
CA PRO A 76 -1.32 6.29 13.69
C PRO A 76 -0.46 6.41 12.43
N ALA A 77 0.55 5.54 12.27
CA ALA A 77 1.35 5.51 11.06
C ALA A 77 0.50 5.12 9.84
N ASN A 78 -0.29 4.04 9.94
CA ASN A 78 -1.18 3.59 8.87
C ASN A 78 -2.28 4.62 8.53
N MET A 79 -2.75 5.39 9.51
CA MET A 79 -3.70 6.48 9.24
C MET A 79 -3.06 7.68 8.54
N LYS A 80 -1.75 7.83 8.63
CA LYS A 80 -0.97 8.84 7.90
C LYS A 80 -0.49 8.35 6.54
N ILE A 81 -0.53 7.04 6.29
CA ILE A 81 -0.17 6.43 5.02
C ILE A 81 -1.32 6.65 4.04
N GLY A 82 -1.12 7.57 3.16
CA GLY A 82 -2.01 7.90 2.08
C GLY A 82 -1.92 9.38 1.79
N PHE A 83 -0.88 9.78 1.08
CA PHE A 83 -0.92 11.11 0.47
C PHE A 83 -2.10 11.15 -0.49
N HIS A 84 -2.99 12.11 -0.31
CA HIS A 84 -3.94 12.41 -1.35
C HIS A 84 -3.16 12.78 -2.62
N GLN A 85 -3.48 12.13 -3.74
CA GLN A 85 -2.76 12.35 -5.00
C GLN A 85 -2.74 13.84 -5.39
N ASP A 86 -3.78 14.59 -5.02
CA ASP A 86 -3.85 16.04 -5.26
C ASP A 86 -2.81 16.82 -4.45
N GLU A 87 -2.55 16.45 -3.20
CA GLU A 87 -1.45 17.07 -2.41
C GLU A 87 -0.09 16.81 -3.01
N LEU A 88 0.15 15.61 -3.55
CA LEU A 88 1.42 15.28 -4.21
C LEU A 88 1.61 16.12 -5.47
N ARG A 89 0.54 16.35 -6.23
CA ARG A 89 0.56 17.22 -7.42
C ARG A 89 0.84 18.66 -7.06
N GLU A 90 0.15 19.20 -6.06
CA GLU A 90 0.35 20.58 -5.59
C GLU A 90 1.78 20.83 -5.10
N ARG A 91 2.41 19.84 -4.49
CA ARG A 91 3.82 19.88 -4.06
C ARG A 91 4.82 19.65 -5.20
N GLY A 92 4.37 19.29 -6.39
CA GLY A 92 5.25 18.88 -7.48
C GLY A 92 5.96 17.53 -7.24
N TRP A 93 5.40 16.69 -6.37
CA TRP A 93 5.97 15.40 -5.97
C TRP A 93 5.43 14.23 -6.81
N SER A 94 4.55 14.50 -7.75
CA SER A 94 4.04 13.48 -8.65
C SER A 94 4.21 13.88 -10.11
N MET A 95 4.34 12.86 -10.95
CA MET A 95 4.38 12.96 -12.40
C MET A 95 3.31 12.02 -12.95
N THR A 96 2.51 12.48 -13.91
CA THR A 96 1.56 11.57 -14.55
C THR A 96 2.29 10.48 -15.31
N CYS A 97 1.68 9.32 -15.40
CA CYS A 97 2.28 8.20 -16.12
C CYS A 97 2.47 8.53 -17.62
N GLU A 98 1.54 9.28 -18.21
CA GLU A 98 1.61 9.78 -19.59
C GLU A 98 2.83 10.70 -19.81
N GLU A 99 3.11 11.57 -18.85
CA GLU A 99 4.30 12.42 -18.88
C GLU A 99 5.59 11.60 -18.75
N ALA A 100 5.62 10.67 -17.80
CA ALA A 100 6.77 9.81 -17.59
C ALA A 100 7.11 8.96 -18.84
N ILE A 101 6.09 8.46 -19.56
CA ILE A 101 6.29 7.76 -20.83
C ILE A 101 6.89 8.67 -21.90
N ARG A 102 6.39 9.89 -22.03
CA ARG A 102 6.95 10.86 -23.01
C ARG A 102 8.39 11.23 -22.71
N ARG A 103 8.75 11.32 -21.44
CA ARG A 103 10.07 11.75 -20.97
C ARG A 103 11.06 10.58 -20.78
N LEU A 104 10.64 9.36 -21.13
CA LEU A 104 11.51 8.18 -21.01
C LEU A 104 12.79 8.38 -21.85
N GLY A 105 13.94 8.19 -21.22
CA GLY A 105 15.25 8.39 -21.85
C GLY A 105 15.77 9.83 -21.85
N GLU A 106 15.05 10.80 -21.26
CA GLU A 106 15.59 12.15 -21.08
C GLU A 106 16.82 12.13 -20.16
N PRO A 107 17.93 12.79 -20.56
CA PRO A 107 19.18 12.76 -19.79
C PRO A 107 19.06 13.32 -18.36
N GLY A 108 18.08 14.20 -18.12
CA GLY A 108 17.82 14.83 -16.82
C GLY A 108 16.99 13.98 -15.86
N LEU A 109 16.47 12.81 -16.28
CA LEU A 109 15.67 11.93 -15.45
C LEU A 109 16.41 10.66 -15.07
N LEU A 110 16.14 10.15 -13.87
CA LEU A 110 16.59 8.85 -13.41
C LEU A 110 15.38 8.11 -12.80
N LEU A 111 14.89 7.12 -13.54
CA LEU A 111 13.81 6.25 -13.04
C LEU A 111 14.36 5.30 -11.98
N VAL A 112 13.62 5.12 -10.89
CA VAL A 112 14.00 4.25 -9.76
C VAL A 112 12.88 3.26 -9.49
N ASP A 113 13.19 1.98 -9.66
CA ASP A 113 12.29 0.86 -9.36
C ASP A 113 12.42 0.46 -7.89
N LEU A 114 11.34 0.61 -7.14
CA LEU A 114 11.29 0.32 -5.70
C LEU A 114 10.75 -1.09 -5.39
N ARG A 115 10.42 -1.87 -6.42
CA ARG A 115 9.87 -3.22 -6.26
C ARG A 115 10.96 -4.20 -5.84
N ASP A 116 10.55 -5.33 -5.26
CA ASP A 116 11.47 -6.44 -5.02
C ASP A 116 11.81 -7.20 -6.31
N ASP A 117 12.83 -8.04 -6.23
CA ASP A 117 13.29 -8.81 -7.39
C ASP A 117 12.22 -9.74 -7.93
N GLY A 118 11.42 -10.37 -7.07
CA GLY A 118 10.34 -11.25 -7.49
C GLY A 118 9.20 -10.53 -8.22
N GLU A 119 8.90 -9.27 -7.84
CA GLU A 119 7.95 -8.42 -8.57
C GLU A 119 8.51 -8.03 -9.94
N ARG A 120 9.81 -7.72 -10.02
CA ARG A 120 10.49 -7.33 -11.27
C ARG A 120 10.55 -8.49 -12.26
N GLU A 121 10.97 -9.66 -11.82
CA GLU A 121 11.02 -10.88 -12.63
C GLU A 121 9.66 -11.24 -13.23
N ARG A 122 8.58 -11.14 -12.43
CA ARG A 122 7.22 -11.49 -12.88
C ARG A 122 6.60 -10.46 -13.81
N HIS A 123 6.92 -9.20 -13.64
CA HIS A 123 6.18 -8.11 -14.28
C HIS A 123 6.99 -7.27 -15.26
N GLY A 124 8.30 -7.56 -15.42
CA GLY A 124 9.22 -6.74 -16.22
C GLY A 124 9.53 -5.41 -15.54
N GLU A 125 10.40 -4.62 -16.15
CA GLU A 125 10.85 -3.33 -15.63
C GLU A 125 10.79 -2.22 -16.68
N ILE A 126 10.77 -0.96 -16.25
CA ILE A 126 10.88 0.17 -17.18
C ILE A 126 12.34 0.27 -17.66
N PRO A 127 12.61 0.31 -18.98
CA PRO A 127 13.96 0.33 -19.48
C PRO A 127 14.80 1.49 -18.94
N GLY A 128 16.02 1.19 -18.48
CA GLY A 128 16.96 2.19 -17.95
C GLY A 128 16.67 2.64 -16.51
N ALA A 129 15.72 2.01 -15.83
CA ALA A 129 15.51 2.27 -14.41
C ALA A 129 16.62 1.66 -13.54
N VAL A 130 16.99 2.38 -12.48
CA VAL A 130 17.87 1.86 -11.43
C VAL A 130 17.01 1.10 -10.42
N HIS A 131 17.45 -0.07 -10.01
CA HIS A 131 16.79 -0.81 -8.93
C HIS A 131 17.29 -0.36 -7.56
N ALA A 132 16.35 -0.02 -6.68
CA ALA A 132 16.60 0.29 -5.28
C ALA A 132 15.39 -0.17 -4.47
N SER A 133 15.45 -1.35 -3.85
CA SER A 133 14.32 -1.93 -3.13
C SER A 133 13.77 -0.97 -2.07
N TYR A 134 12.43 -0.88 -1.98
CA TYR A 134 11.77 -0.07 -0.97
C TYR A 134 12.15 -0.44 0.46
N LEU A 135 12.48 -1.71 0.70
CA LEU A 135 12.90 -2.17 2.03
C LEU A 135 14.26 -1.59 2.47
N GLU A 136 15.07 -1.16 1.53
CA GLU A 136 16.38 -0.55 1.76
C GLU A 136 16.41 0.94 1.47
N LEU A 137 15.24 1.55 1.23
CA LEU A 137 15.11 2.94 0.79
C LEU A 137 15.85 3.92 1.69
N ASP A 138 15.72 3.79 3.01
CA ASP A 138 16.36 4.68 3.99
C ASP A 138 17.88 4.69 3.83
N GLN A 139 18.48 3.55 3.53
CA GLN A 139 19.93 3.43 3.27
C GLN A 139 20.31 4.08 1.94
N HIS A 140 19.46 3.93 0.93
CA HIS A 140 19.72 4.48 -0.40
C HIS A 140 19.61 5.99 -0.48
N VAL A 141 18.67 6.60 0.27
CA VAL A 141 18.48 8.06 0.28
C VAL A 141 19.35 8.79 1.30
N ALA A 142 19.89 8.08 2.29
CA ALA A 142 20.79 8.67 3.28
C ALA A 142 22.05 9.27 2.59
N PRO A 143 22.69 10.30 3.19
CA PRO A 143 23.97 10.82 2.68
C PRO A 143 25.01 9.69 2.51
N GLY A 144 25.58 9.59 1.30
CA GLY A 144 26.47 8.49 0.91
C GLY A 144 25.76 7.23 0.39
N GLY A 145 24.45 7.17 0.45
CA GLY A 145 23.65 6.07 -0.15
C GLY A 145 23.56 6.21 -1.67
N LEU A 146 23.21 5.10 -2.33
CA LEU A 146 23.19 5.00 -3.78
C LEU A 146 22.38 6.13 -4.47
N LEU A 147 21.14 6.32 -4.02
CA LEU A 147 20.25 7.32 -4.65
C LEU A 147 20.68 8.76 -4.33
N HIS A 148 21.19 8.99 -3.12
CA HIS A 148 21.74 10.28 -2.75
C HIS A 148 22.95 10.64 -3.63
N GLU A 149 23.91 9.74 -3.76
CA GLU A 149 25.10 9.93 -4.59
C GLU A 149 24.72 10.13 -6.08
N LEU A 150 23.80 9.35 -6.59
CA LEU A 150 23.32 9.51 -7.97
C LEU A 150 22.65 10.87 -8.19
N ALA A 151 21.80 11.31 -7.27
CA ALA A 151 21.12 12.61 -7.38
C ALA A 151 22.13 13.77 -7.34
N VAL A 152 23.07 13.74 -6.38
CA VAL A 152 24.08 14.81 -6.20
C VAL A 152 25.09 14.82 -7.35
N SER A 153 25.66 13.66 -7.72
CA SER A 153 26.72 13.58 -8.73
C SER A 153 26.25 13.85 -10.16
N THR A 154 25.01 13.47 -10.47
CA THR A 154 24.47 13.62 -11.83
C THR A 154 23.57 14.84 -12.01
N GLY A 155 23.04 15.41 -10.91
CA GLY A 155 22.05 16.48 -10.94
C GLY A 155 20.70 16.05 -11.53
N LYS A 156 20.47 14.75 -11.69
CA LYS A 156 19.22 14.21 -12.27
C LYS A 156 18.08 14.21 -11.28
N GLN A 157 16.88 14.44 -11.79
CA GLN A 157 15.65 14.26 -11.05
C GLN A 157 15.39 12.76 -10.83
N LEU A 158 15.25 12.33 -9.58
CA LEU A 158 14.80 10.97 -9.27
C LEU A 158 13.29 10.85 -9.48
N VAL A 159 12.88 9.85 -10.22
CA VAL A 159 11.47 9.54 -10.50
C VAL A 159 11.18 8.12 -10.04
N PHE A 160 10.58 8.00 -8.88
CA PHE A 160 10.28 6.72 -8.25
C PHE A 160 9.06 6.05 -8.86
N TYR A 161 9.09 4.72 -8.99
CA TYR A 161 7.89 3.94 -9.25
C TYR A 161 7.88 2.63 -8.43
N CYS A 162 6.68 2.12 -8.20
CA CYS A 162 6.43 0.80 -7.64
C CYS A 162 5.30 0.12 -8.41
N ALA A 163 4.64 -0.89 -7.86
CA ALA A 163 3.54 -1.57 -8.55
C ALA A 163 2.34 -0.64 -8.81
N TYR A 164 1.86 0.10 -7.79
CA TYR A 164 0.60 0.88 -7.85
C TYR A 164 0.75 2.37 -7.49
N GLY A 165 1.88 2.81 -6.96
CA GLY A 165 2.15 4.22 -6.65
C GLY A 165 2.33 4.54 -5.17
N GLU A 166 1.87 3.70 -4.22
CA GLU A 166 1.91 4.00 -2.80
C GLU A 166 3.33 4.06 -2.24
N ARG A 167 4.12 2.99 -2.44
CA ARG A 167 5.52 2.95 -1.98
C ARG A 167 6.34 4.09 -2.60
N SER A 168 6.10 4.40 -3.86
CA SER A 168 6.83 5.47 -4.55
C SER A 168 6.45 6.87 -4.07
N ALA A 169 5.20 7.10 -3.67
CA ALA A 169 4.79 8.35 -3.03
C ALA A 169 5.50 8.56 -1.69
N MET A 170 5.60 7.51 -0.87
CA MET A 170 6.33 7.55 0.40
C MET A 170 7.83 7.74 0.20
N ALA A 171 8.40 7.16 -0.87
CA ALA A 171 9.81 7.34 -1.22
C ALA A 171 10.16 8.79 -1.57
N VAL A 172 9.24 9.54 -2.17
CA VAL A 172 9.44 10.98 -2.41
C VAL A 172 9.59 11.72 -1.09
N GLU A 173 8.74 11.47 -0.11
CA GLU A 173 8.85 12.12 1.21
C GLU A 173 10.20 11.81 1.87
N ALA A 174 10.63 10.54 1.87
CA ALA A 174 11.93 10.13 2.41
C ALA A 174 13.10 10.82 1.69
N ALA A 175 13.05 10.90 0.36
CA ALA A 175 14.07 11.57 -0.44
C ALA A 175 14.13 13.08 -0.15
N GLN A 176 12.98 13.75 -0.08
CA GLN A 176 12.90 15.16 0.30
C GLN A 176 13.46 15.42 1.71
N GLY A 177 13.10 14.55 2.67
CA GLY A 177 13.63 14.60 4.04
C GLY A 177 15.15 14.41 4.11
N ALA A 178 15.74 13.66 3.18
CA ALA A 178 17.18 13.45 3.04
C ALA A 178 17.89 14.55 2.20
N GLY A 179 17.17 15.59 1.77
CA GLY A 179 17.72 16.69 1.01
C GLY A 179 17.80 16.47 -0.51
N ILE A 180 17.26 15.37 -1.03
CA ILE A 180 17.15 15.12 -2.47
C ILE A 180 15.92 15.89 -2.99
N THR A 181 16.10 17.17 -3.28
CA THR A 181 15.04 18.04 -3.75
C THR A 181 14.66 17.72 -5.21
N GLY A 182 13.39 17.94 -5.56
CA GLY A 182 12.90 17.70 -6.93
C GLY A 182 12.56 16.25 -7.25
N ALA A 183 12.73 15.31 -6.32
CA ALA A 183 12.27 13.94 -6.50
C ALA A 183 10.74 13.89 -6.66
N CYS A 184 10.24 13.01 -7.52
CA CYS A 184 8.81 12.76 -7.71
C CYS A 184 8.54 11.28 -7.94
N HIS A 185 7.25 10.89 -7.98
CA HIS A 185 6.87 9.51 -8.31
C HIS A 185 5.94 9.45 -9.52
N ILE A 186 5.84 8.26 -10.15
CA ILE A 186 4.89 8.00 -11.23
C ILE A 186 3.53 7.62 -10.62
N GLU A 187 2.50 8.39 -10.95
CA GLU A 187 1.12 8.12 -10.55
C GLU A 187 0.63 6.77 -11.07
N GLY A 188 0.08 5.96 -10.15
CA GLY A 188 -0.44 4.63 -10.46
C GLY A 188 0.62 3.57 -10.79
N GLY A 189 1.90 3.91 -10.71
CA GLY A 189 3.02 2.99 -10.80
C GLY A 189 3.06 2.16 -12.09
N LEU A 190 3.66 0.96 -12.01
CA LEU A 190 3.81 0.06 -13.16
C LEU A 190 2.47 -0.43 -13.73
N GLU A 191 1.43 -0.57 -12.91
CA GLU A 191 0.11 -0.98 -13.40
C GLU A 191 -0.51 0.06 -14.33
N ARG A 192 -0.40 1.35 -14.00
CA ARG A 192 -0.83 2.43 -14.90
C ARG A 192 0.04 2.48 -16.15
N TRP A 193 1.36 2.31 -16.00
CA TRP A 193 2.31 2.23 -17.11
C TRP A 193 1.95 1.18 -18.13
N LYS A 194 1.62 -0.04 -17.67
CA LYS A 194 1.16 -1.15 -18.52
C LYS A 194 -0.14 -0.84 -19.24
N LYS A 195 -1.12 -0.26 -18.53
CA LYS A 195 -2.41 0.13 -19.13
C LYS A 195 -2.26 1.14 -20.26
N LEU A 196 -1.22 1.97 -20.19
CA LEU A 196 -0.88 2.96 -21.21
C LEU A 196 0.10 2.41 -22.26
N HIS A 197 0.37 1.11 -22.25
CA HIS A 197 1.30 0.45 -23.17
C HIS A 197 2.72 1.05 -23.16
N GLY A 198 3.18 1.56 -22.01
CA GLY A 198 4.54 2.03 -21.83
C GLY A 198 5.58 0.92 -22.06
N PRO A 199 6.78 1.23 -22.58
CA PRO A 199 7.83 0.26 -22.85
C PRO A 199 8.24 -0.52 -21.59
N LEU A 200 8.48 -1.83 -21.75
CA LEU A 200 8.99 -2.71 -20.70
C LEU A 200 10.17 -3.54 -21.23
N ALA A 201 11.17 -3.72 -20.38
CA ALA A 201 12.21 -4.73 -20.52
C ALA A 201 11.84 -5.97 -19.69
N LYS A 202 12.35 -7.13 -20.13
CA LYS A 202 12.21 -8.39 -19.40
C LYS A 202 13.49 -8.64 -18.60
#